data_44fc1487ee70770559bb5cd0418cf13a
#
_entry.id   44fc1487ee70770559bb5cd0418cf13a
#
_cell.length_a   1.000
_cell.length_b   1.000
_cell.length_c   1.000
_cell.angle_alpha   90.00
_cell.angle_beta   90.00
_cell.angle_gamma   90.00
#
_symmetry.space_group_name_H-M   'P 1'
#
loop_
_entity.id
_entity.type
_entity.pdbx_description
1 polymer ?
#
loop_
_entity_poly.entity_id
_entity_poly.type
_entity_poly.pdbx_seq_one_letter_code
_entity_poly.pdbx_strand_id
1 'polypeptide(L)'
;MQMTIRPYAMEDFPALERIHDAARRIELHLAGLDAAFVPLCKAAQREGLFDYRVVVAQDGENSVGFAAFTPEELAWLYVDPAHQRRGIGRALVRHAVSQCAGQPMSVEVLCGNEPARQLYASEGFCEREMLSGRMPGNETFCVRVHVMTRE
;
A
#
# COMPACT_ATOMS: atom_id res chain seq x y z
N MET A 1 -18.04 13.17 2.14
CA MET A 1 -16.62 13.08 2.59
C MET A 1 -15.80 14.11 1.83
N GLN A 2 -15.04 14.88 2.57
CA GLN A 2 -14.08 15.81 1.98
C GLN A 2 -12.69 15.22 2.10
N MET A 3 -12.25 14.56 1.05
CA MET A 3 -10.94 13.92 1.08
C MET A 3 -9.89 14.77 0.40
N THR A 4 -8.75 14.92 1.07
CA THR A 4 -7.57 15.55 0.50
C THR A 4 -6.39 14.61 0.63
N ILE A 5 -5.42 14.73 -0.29
CA ILE A 5 -4.17 13.98 -0.24
C ILE A 5 -3.04 15.00 -0.15
N ARG A 6 -2.17 14.81 0.82
CA ARG A 6 -1.09 15.74 1.10
C ARG A 6 0.20 15.01 1.46
N PRO A 7 1.36 15.68 1.39
CA PRO A 7 2.61 15.07 1.84
C PRO A 7 2.56 14.68 3.32
N TYR A 8 3.28 13.62 3.65
CA TYR A 8 3.46 13.15 5.01
C TYR A 8 4.21 14.20 5.86
N ALA A 9 3.82 14.33 7.11
CA ALA A 9 4.55 15.09 8.13
C ALA A 9 4.81 14.16 9.32
N MET A 10 5.85 14.45 10.10
CA MET A 10 6.27 13.57 11.19
C MET A 10 5.15 13.31 12.20
N GLU A 11 4.28 14.27 12.43
CA GLU A 11 3.13 14.16 13.34
C GLU A 11 2.11 13.11 12.88
N ASP A 12 2.17 12.70 11.61
CA ASP A 12 1.24 11.72 11.07
C ASP A 12 1.56 10.29 11.48
N PHE A 13 2.77 10.03 11.97
CA PHE A 13 3.23 8.66 12.16
C PHE A 13 2.30 7.83 13.04
N PRO A 14 1.79 8.31 14.18
CA PRO A 14 0.85 7.52 14.99
C PRO A 14 -0.40 7.09 14.22
N ALA A 15 -0.93 7.95 13.36
CA ALA A 15 -2.08 7.59 12.53
C ALA A 15 -1.71 6.57 11.47
N LEU A 16 -0.53 6.68 10.86
CA LEU A 16 -0.05 5.69 9.89
C LEU A 16 0.16 4.33 10.55
N GLU A 17 0.70 4.29 11.77
CA GLU A 17 0.82 3.03 12.51
C GLU A 17 -0.53 2.36 12.70
N ARG A 18 -1.52 3.11 13.16
CA ARG A 18 -2.87 2.59 13.39
C ARG A 18 -3.47 2.04 12.09
N ILE A 19 -3.36 2.79 11.01
CA ILE A 19 -3.90 2.39 9.69
C ILE A 19 -3.18 1.15 9.17
N HIS A 20 -1.86 1.20 9.14
CA HIS A 20 -1.05 0.09 8.64
C HIS A 20 -1.30 -1.19 9.42
N ASP A 21 -1.21 -1.11 10.74
CA ASP A 21 -1.29 -2.32 11.56
C ASP A 21 -2.64 -3.01 11.41
N ALA A 22 -3.72 -2.22 11.37
CA ALA A 22 -5.06 -2.78 11.16
C ALA A 22 -5.22 -3.35 9.75
N ALA A 23 -4.81 -2.63 8.72
CA ALA A 23 -4.97 -3.04 7.33
C ALA A 23 -4.03 -4.20 6.97
N ARG A 24 -2.78 -4.17 7.46
CA ARG A 24 -1.81 -5.23 7.17
C ARG A 24 -2.23 -6.57 7.75
N ARG A 25 -2.85 -6.58 8.93
CA ARG A 25 -3.37 -7.82 9.52
C ARG A 25 -4.42 -8.46 8.62
N ILE A 26 -5.31 -7.66 8.03
CA ILE A 26 -6.32 -8.15 7.10
C ILE A 26 -5.66 -8.69 5.83
N GLU A 27 -4.71 -7.95 5.28
CA GLU A 27 -3.96 -8.34 4.09
C GLU A 27 -3.26 -9.68 4.28
N LEU A 28 -2.56 -9.83 5.39
CA LEU A 28 -1.85 -11.07 5.71
C LEU A 28 -2.82 -12.23 5.94
N HIS A 29 -3.96 -11.97 6.57
CA HIS A 29 -4.98 -13.00 6.78
C HIS A 29 -5.50 -13.54 5.44
N LEU A 30 -5.75 -12.66 4.48
CA LEU A 30 -6.20 -13.07 3.14
C LEU A 30 -5.14 -13.93 2.42
N ALA A 31 -3.88 -13.73 2.74
CA ALA A 31 -2.77 -14.48 2.14
C ALA A 31 -2.40 -15.74 2.93
N GLY A 32 -3.06 -16.00 4.07
CA GLY A 32 -2.71 -17.12 4.95
C GLY A 32 -1.40 -16.92 5.69
N LEU A 33 -1.00 -15.67 5.94
CA LEU A 33 0.29 -15.31 6.52
C LEU A 33 0.14 -14.52 7.83
N ASP A 34 -0.87 -14.83 8.63
CA ASP A 34 -1.16 -14.08 9.87
C ASP A 34 0.05 -13.95 10.78
N ALA A 35 0.85 -15.02 10.89
CA ALA A 35 2.02 -15.04 11.77
C ALA A 35 3.17 -14.15 11.29
N ALA A 36 3.09 -13.64 10.06
CA ALA A 36 4.16 -12.82 9.48
C ALA A 36 4.02 -11.33 9.80
N PHE A 37 3.03 -10.94 10.59
CA PHE A 37 2.77 -9.54 10.89
C PHE A 37 3.97 -8.85 11.56
N VAL A 38 4.33 -7.67 11.04
CA VAL A 38 5.33 -6.79 11.62
C VAL A 38 4.69 -5.39 11.74
N PRO A 39 4.67 -4.80 12.94
CA PRO A 39 4.08 -3.47 13.11
C PRO A 39 4.87 -2.39 12.35
N LEU A 40 4.19 -1.30 11.99
CA LEU A 40 4.80 -0.26 11.18
C LEU A 40 6.04 0.35 11.82
N CYS A 41 6.07 0.46 13.14
CA CYS A 41 7.24 1.01 13.84
C CYS A 41 8.53 0.23 13.53
N LYS A 42 8.42 -1.04 13.16
CA LYS A 42 9.57 -1.85 12.73
C LYS A 42 9.65 -1.96 11.21
N ALA A 43 8.50 -2.17 10.55
CA ALA A 43 8.45 -2.33 9.10
C ALA A 43 8.95 -1.09 8.37
N ALA A 44 8.61 0.10 8.85
CA ALA A 44 9.03 1.35 8.23
C ALA A 44 10.56 1.44 8.14
N GLN A 45 11.24 1.02 9.19
CA GLN A 45 12.70 1.03 9.20
C GLN A 45 13.29 -0.09 8.35
N ARG A 46 12.76 -1.31 8.50
CA ARG A 46 13.28 -2.49 7.80
C ARG A 46 13.09 -2.43 6.29
N GLU A 47 12.00 -1.80 5.84
CA GLU A 47 11.62 -1.77 4.43
C GLU A 47 11.77 -0.37 3.80
N GLY A 48 12.36 0.57 4.53
CA GLY A 48 12.71 1.87 3.98
C GLY A 48 11.52 2.74 3.58
N LEU A 49 10.46 2.79 4.40
CA LEU A 49 9.27 3.59 4.06
C LEU A 49 9.61 5.03 3.68
N PHE A 50 10.52 5.67 4.42
CA PHE A 50 10.83 7.08 4.20
C PHE A 50 11.86 7.35 3.11
N ASP A 51 12.31 6.30 2.43
CA ASP A 51 13.05 6.43 1.17
C ASP A 51 12.09 6.68 0.00
N TYR A 52 10.80 6.44 0.21
CA TYR A 52 9.75 6.68 -0.75
C TYR A 52 9.11 8.05 -0.51
N ARG A 53 8.39 8.53 -1.51
CA ARG A 53 7.52 9.68 -1.36
C ARG A 53 6.24 9.22 -0.67
N VAL A 54 5.98 9.74 0.53
CA VAL A 54 4.84 9.32 1.34
C VAL A 54 3.77 10.40 1.31
N VAL A 55 2.52 10.00 1.00
CA VAL A 55 1.36 10.90 1.02
C VAL A 55 0.28 10.33 1.92
N VAL A 56 -0.49 11.24 2.52
CA VAL A 56 -1.54 10.90 3.48
C VAL A 56 -2.88 11.37 2.94
N ALA A 57 -3.88 10.48 2.98
CA ALA A 57 -5.25 10.83 2.66
C ALA A 57 -5.97 11.21 3.94
N GLN A 58 -6.65 12.36 3.93
CA GLN A 58 -7.41 12.88 5.05
C GLN A 58 -8.86 13.07 4.68
N ASP A 59 -9.75 12.79 5.63
CA ASP A 59 -11.15 13.18 5.61
C ASP A 59 -11.35 14.19 6.72
N GLY A 60 -11.41 15.48 6.35
CA GLY A 60 -11.36 16.54 7.36
C GLY A 60 -10.05 16.48 8.13
N GLU A 61 -10.12 16.27 9.45
CA GLU A 61 -8.92 16.17 10.30
C GLU A 61 -8.45 14.73 10.51
N ASN A 62 -9.18 13.77 9.99
CA ASN A 62 -8.87 12.34 10.21
C ASN A 62 -8.01 11.79 9.09
N SER A 63 -6.87 11.19 9.43
CA SER A 63 -6.08 10.43 8.48
C SER A 63 -6.78 9.10 8.24
N VAL A 64 -7.03 8.76 6.97
CA VAL A 64 -7.82 7.59 6.59
C VAL A 64 -7.07 6.62 5.68
N GLY A 65 -5.89 7.00 5.21
CA GLY A 65 -5.05 6.13 4.39
C GLY A 65 -3.73 6.79 4.07
N PHE A 66 -2.82 6.00 3.51
CA PHE A 66 -1.55 6.54 3.02
C PHE A 66 -1.00 5.68 1.90
N ALA A 67 -0.09 6.26 1.12
CA ALA A 67 0.63 5.56 0.08
C ALA A 67 2.09 6.03 0.08
N ALA A 68 2.97 5.16 -0.40
CA ALA A 68 4.37 5.50 -0.59
C ALA A 68 4.82 4.95 -1.94
N PHE A 69 5.49 5.77 -2.72
CA PHE A 69 5.81 5.43 -4.10
C PHE A 69 7.08 6.14 -4.59
N THR A 70 7.64 5.57 -5.64
CA THR A 70 8.66 6.19 -6.50
C THR A 70 8.07 6.26 -7.90
N PRO A 71 8.74 6.89 -8.87
CA PRO A 71 8.26 6.85 -10.26
C PRO A 71 8.09 5.44 -10.83
N GLU A 72 8.75 4.44 -10.24
CA GLU A 72 8.78 3.07 -10.77
C GLU A 72 7.83 2.13 -10.05
N GLU A 73 7.50 2.39 -8.78
CA GLU A 73 6.66 1.47 -8.02
C GLU A 73 5.78 2.17 -6.98
N LEU A 74 4.61 1.62 -6.79
CA LEU A 74 3.73 1.94 -5.68
C LEU A 74 3.94 0.83 -4.63
N ALA A 75 4.75 1.16 -3.60
CA ALA A 75 5.24 0.14 -2.66
C ALA A 75 4.36 -0.05 -1.43
N TRP A 76 3.66 1.01 -1.01
CA TRP A 76 2.80 0.98 0.18
C TRP A 76 1.46 1.61 -0.16
N LEU A 77 0.37 0.91 0.15
CA LEU A 77 -0.98 1.43 -0.01
C LEU A 77 -1.84 0.82 1.09
N TYR A 78 -2.25 1.64 2.05
CA TYR A 78 -3.06 1.19 3.16
C TYR A 78 -4.19 2.16 3.43
N VAL A 79 -5.38 1.62 3.63
CA VAL A 79 -6.60 2.37 3.95
C VAL A 79 -7.12 1.88 5.29
N ASP A 80 -7.53 2.79 6.14
CA ASP A 80 -8.13 2.45 7.41
C ASP A 80 -9.34 1.54 7.18
N PRO A 81 -9.35 0.32 7.76
CA PRO A 81 -10.46 -0.61 7.56
C PRO A 81 -11.83 -0.02 7.95
N ALA A 82 -11.85 0.93 8.88
CA ALA A 82 -13.10 1.61 9.27
C ALA A 82 -13.64 2.54 8.18
N HIS A 83 -12.83 2.82 7.15
CA HIS A 83 -13.17 3.75 6.07
C HIS A 83 -13.15 3.08 4.70
N GLN A 84 -13.30 1.77 4.65
CA GLN A 84 -13.32 1.02 3.39
C GLN A 84 -14.54 1.39 2.53
N ARG A 85 -14.40 1.15 1.23
CA ARG A 85 -15.47 1.34 0.22
C ARG A 85 -15.89 2.80 0.04
N ARG A 86 -15.00 3.74 0.33
CA ARG A 86 -15.23 5.18 0.12
C ARG A 86 -14.35 5.74 -1.01
N GLY A 87 -13.66 4.88 -1.75
CA GLY A 87 -12.79 5.29 -2.85
C GLY A 87 -11.45 5.85 -2.42
N ILE A 88 -11.04 5.66 -1.16
CA ILE A 88 -9.77 6.20 -0.65
C ILE A 88 -8.59 5.53 -1.32
N GLY A 89 -8.58 4.19 -1.39
CA GLY A 89 -7.52 3.46 -2.06
C GLY A 89 -7.37 3.85 -3.52
N ARG A 90 -8.50 3.97 -4.22
CA ARG A 90 -8.51 4.41 -5.62
C ARG A 90 -7.93 5.80 -5.79
N ALA A 91 -8.29 6.72 -4.90
CA ALA A 91 -7.78 8.09 -4.96
C ALA A 91 -6.27 8.13 -4.73
N LEU A 92 -5.77 7.32 -3.80
CA LEU A 92 -4.33 7.23 -3.55
C LEU A 92 -3.58 6.64 -4.75
N VAL A 93 -4.11 5.59 -5.37
CA VAL A 93 -3.51 5.02 -6.59
C VAL A 93 -3.47 6.07 -7.69
N ARG A 94 -4.58 6.76 -7.94
CA ARG A 94 -4.66 7.80 -8.98
C ARG A 94 -3.69 8.94 -8.71
N HIS A 95 -3.54 9.32 -7.44
CA HIS A 95 -2.59 10.34 -7.06
C HIS A 95 -1.17 9.93 -7.42
N ALA A 96 -0.75 8.73 -7.00
CA ALA A 96 0.59 8.22 -7.29
C ALA A 96 0.85 8.17 -8.79
N VAL A 97 -0.09 7.63 -9.55
CA VAL A 97 0.02 7.56 -11.02
C VAL A 97 0.14 8.94 -11.63
N SER A 98 -0.66 9.91 -11.18
CA SER A 98 -0.64 11.27 -11.73
C SER A 98 0.68 12.00 -11.45
N GLN A 99 1.30 11.71 -10.30
CA GLN A 99 2.58 12.31 -9.92
C GLN A 99 3.75 11.75 -10.74
N CYS A 100 3.57 10.59 -11.35
CA CYS A 100 4.64 9.87 -12.04
C CYS A 100 4.24 9.58 -13.50
N ALA A 101 3.48 10.47 -14.12
CA ALA A 101 3.00 10.31 -15.49
C ALA A 101 4.16 10.16 -16.47
N GLY A 102 3.97 9.31 -17.48
CA GLY A 102 4.97 9.09 -18.53
C GLY A 102 5.93 7.94 -18.26
N GLN A 103 5.79 7.25 -17.16
CA GLN A 103 6.60 6.06 -16.84
C GLN A 103 5.72 4.89 -16.44
N PRO A 104 6.11 3.65 -16.75
CA PRO A 104 5.44 2.47 -16.19
C PRO A 104 5.60 2.44 -14.68
N MET A 105 4.54 2.04 -13.99
CA MET A 105 4.56 1.88 -12.53
C MET A 105 4.17 0.45 -12.19
N SER A 106 4.91 -0.18 -11.27
CA SER A 106 4.65 -1.54 -10.81
C SER A 106 4.07 -1.55 -9.42
N VAL A 107 3.27 -2.58 -9.13
CA VAL A 107 2.83 -2.93 -7.78
C VAL A 107 3.06 -4.41 -7.57
N GLU A 108 3.30 -4.80 -6.32
CA GLU A 108 3.32 -6.20 -5.92
C GLU A 108 2.15 -6.46 -4.98
N VAL A 109 1.41 -7.52 -5.26
CA VAL A 109 0.22 -7.88 -4.48
C VAL A 109 0.39 -9.29 -3.95
N LEU A 110 0.27 -9.46 -2.63
CA LEU A 110 0.33 -10.80 -2.04
C LEU A 110 -0.72 -11.71 -2.65
N CYS A 111 -0.32 -12.92 -2.99
CA CYS A 111 -1.24 -13.94 -3.49
C CYS A 111 -2.33 -14.18 -2.46
N GLY A 112 -3.60 -14.05 -2.86
CA GLY A 112 -4.76 -14.13 -1.97
C GLY A 112 -5.44 -12.80 -1.69
N ASN A 113 -4.74 -11.69 -1.93
CA ASN A 113 -5.31 -10.35 -1.73
C ASN A 113 -6.10 -9.91 -2.97
N GLU A 114 -7.25 -10.54 -3.19
CA GLU A 114 -8.08 -10.24 -4.36
C GLU A 114 -8.63 -8.81 -4.39
N PRO A 115 -9.06 -8.21 -3.26
CA PRO A 115 -9.51 -6.82 -3.31
C PRO A 115 -8.46 -5.86 -3.88
N ALA A 116 -7.19 -6.04 -3.50
CA ALA A 116 -6.11 -5.20 -4.03
C ALA A 116 -5.88 -5.46 -5.52
N ARG A 117 -5.88 -6.73 -5.94
CA ARG A 117 -5.73 -7.07 -7.37
C ARG A 117 -6.82 -6.41 -8.20
N GLN A 118 -8.07 -6.48 -7.73
CA GLN A 118 -9.20 -5.88 -8.43
C GLN A 118 -9.08 -4.35 -8.50
N LEU A 119 -8.64 -3.73 -7.42
CA LEU A 119 -8.43 -2.29 -7.40
C LEU A 119 -7.39 -1.89 -8.45
N TYR A 120 -6.23 -2.52 -8.44
CA TYR A 120 -5.16 -2.18 -9.38
C TYR A 120 -5.58 -2.47 -10.81
N ALA A 121 -6.23 -3.59 -11.07
CA ALA A 121 -6.73 -3.91 -12.41
C ALA A 121 -7.71 -2.85 -12.91
N SER A 122 -8.59 -2.37 -12.04
CA SER A 122 -9.56 -1.32 -12.42
C SER A 122 -8.90 0.02 -12.71
N GLU A 123 -7.67 0.22 -12.25
CA GLU A 123 -6.91 1.44 -12.49
C GLU A 123 -5.85 1.28 -13.57
N GLY A 124 -5.94 0.21 -14.37
CA GLY A 124 -5.09 0.05 -15.54
C GLY A 124 -3.82 -0.78 -15.34
N PHE A 125 -3.66 -1.37 -14.17
CA PHE A 125 -2.52 -2.27 -13.92
C PHE A 125 -2.86 -3.66 -14.47
N CYS A 126 -1.93 -4.24 -15.22
CA CYS A 126 -2.08 -5.57 -15.80
C CYS A 126 -1.08 -6.52 -15.16
N GLU A 127 -1.52 -7.74 -14.92
CA GLU A 127 -0.63 -8.75 -14.36
C GLU A 127 0.47 -9.10 -15.35
N ARG A 128 1.71 -9.13 -14.88
CA ARG A 128 2.89 -9.47 -15.68
C ARG A 128 3.43 -10.83 -15.33
N GLU A 129 3.56 -11.12 -14.04
CA GLU A 129 4.11 -12.39 -13.58
C GLU A 129 3.75 -12.63 -12.13
N MET A 130 4.03 -13.85 -11.69
CA MET A 130 3.99 -14.19 -10.27
C MET A 130 5.41 -14.51 -9.83
N LEU A 131 5.82 -13.97 -8.70
CA LEU A 131 7.13 -14.21 -8.12
C LEU A 131 7.01 -14.89 -6.77
N SER A 132 7.96 -15.74 -6.46
CA SER A 132 8.10 -16.35 -5.13
C SER A 132 9.41 -15.87 -4.53
N GLY A 133 9.43 -15.62 -3.23
CA GLY A 133 10.63 -15.14 -2.57
C GLY A 133 10.43 -15.03 -1.08
N ARG A 134 11.32 -14.29 -0.44
CA ARG A 134 11.25 -14.01 0.99
C ARG A 134 10.52 -12.70 1.20
N MET A 135 9.73 -12.64 2.27
CA MET A 135 8.99 -11.42 2.60
C MET A 135 9.96 -10.31 2.99
N PRO A 136 9.90 -9.14 2.32
CA PRO A 136 10.71 -7.99 2.74
C PRO A 136 10.44 -7.63 4.21
N GLY A 137 11.49 -7.38 4.98
CA GLY A 137 11.38 -7.04 6.39
C GLY A 137 11.08 -8.22 7.31
N ASN A 138 10.81 -9.41 6.78
CA ASN A 138 10.52 -10.61 7.57
C ASN A 138 10.88 -11.88 6.80
N GLU A 139 12.17 -12.04 6.51
CA GLU A 139 12.72 -13.02 5.57
C GLU A 139 12.58 -14.48 5.97
N THR A 140 12.10 -14.78 7.17
CA THR A 140 11.80 -16.16 7.57
C THR A 140 10.55 -16.70 6.86
N PHE A 141 9.72 -15.82 6.32
CA PHE A 141 8.49 -16.21 5.60
C PHE A 141 8.71 -16.20 4.10
N CYS A 142 8.25 -17.26 3.44
CA CYS A 142 8.19 -17.31 1.99
C CYS A 142 6.85 -16.72 1.54
N VAL A 143 6.88 -15.97 0.45
CA VAL A 143 5.67 -15.34 -0.10
C VAL A 143 5.60 -15.54 -1.60
N ARG A 144 4.39 -15.46 -2.13
CA ARG A 144 4.13 -15.37 -3.57
C ARG A 144 3.38 -14.07 -3.81
N VAL A 145 3.81 -13.35 -4.83
CA VAL A 145 3.20 -12.07 -5.19
C VAL A 145 2.84 -12.04 -6.66
N HIS A 146 1.77 -11.31 -6.98
CA HIS A 146 1.46 -10.91 -8.34
C HIS A 146 2.19 -9.61 -8.61
N VAL A 147 2.94 -9.55 -9.71
CA VAL A 147 3.54 -8.30 -10.17
C VAL A 147 2.62 -7.73 -11.24
N MET A 148 2.12 -6.54 -11.01
CA MET A 148 1.22 -5.85 -11.93
C MET A 148 1.85 -4.54 -12.34
N THR A 149 1.67 -4.17 -13.60
CA THR A 149 2.28 -2.95 -14.15
C THR A 149 1.25 -2.15 -14.93
N ARG A 150 1.30 -0.84 -14.77
CA ARG A 150 0.54 0.12 -15.55
C ARG A 150 1.52 0.87 -16.45
N GLU A 151 1.26 0.81 -17.74
CA GLU A 151 2.06 1.52 -18.74
C GLU A 151 1.68 3.00 -18.85
#